data_619ef65b701277dd6605b2bd308917ed
#
_entry.id   619ef65b701277dd6605b2bd308917ed
#
_cell.length_a   1.000
_cell.length_b   1.000
_cell.length_c   1.000
_cell.angle_alpha   90.00
_cell.angle_beta   90.00
_cell.angle_gamma   90.00
#
_symmetry.space_group_name_H-M   'P 1'
#
loop_
_entity.id
_entity.type
_entity.pdbx_description
1 polymer ?
#
loop_
_entity_poly.entity_id
_entity_poly.type
_entity_poly.pdbx_seq_one_letter_code
_entity_poly.pdbx_strand_id
1 'polypeptide(L)'
;MKHKFLYILASVALLMSSCDVLDRPSLTTAEDDSYWKNEQSLRLYANSFYGYFFPGYGVKYTTTYAPGNSYSFNDDVVRLSSQSQFTRTVPTSKQSTSLNLDVWQSEYTGPTWNFAWIRKANIMSDRIKSRMTGILDEEQTNHWMGIARFFRALEYARLVNVFGDVPYYDYAPENTDVDALYKDRDNRDAVMDKVYDDFTFALENVRLNDGAQNVNRYVVATLVSRWALYEGSWQKYYYKNDDRAKKFFNLSVEAADKVINSGKYAITEEFRTLFGSTNLTSSKDVILYRKYEASQGVTHCIASYCNVNDPTDIGANLDLIKSFICNDGKAWNASSVAHASDFSLDNLCLLYTSPSPRDAGASRMPSSA
;
A
#
# COMPACT_ATOMS: atom_id res chain seq x y z
N MET A 1 76.05 6.30 6.32
CA MET A 1 74.93 5.52 6.87
C MET A 1 73.77 6.35 7.42
N LYS A 2 74.03 7.51 8.04
CA LYS A 2 73.00 8.37 8.66
C LYS A 2 71.93 8.88 7.66
N HIS A 3 72.30 9.22 6.41
CA HIS A 3 71.34 9.73 5.43
C HIS A 3 70.44 8.66 4.83
N LYS A 4 70.88 7.39 4.73
CA LYS A 4 70.04 6.30 4.24
C LYS A 4 68.92 5.94 5.22
N PHE A 5 69.17 6.08 6.53
CA PHE A 5 68.18 5.86 7.58
C PHE A 5 67.09 6.96 7.59
N LEU A 6 67.50 8.20 7.29
CA LEU A 6 66.56 9.33 7.20
C LEU A 6 65.60 9.21 6.01
N TYR A 7 66.05 8.69 4.87
CA TYR A 7 65.20 8.46 3.73
C TYR A 7 64.23 7.29 3.91
N ILE A 8 64.65 6.26 4.64
CA ILE A 8 63.76 5.14 5.00
C ILE A 8 62.70 5.61 6.00
N LEU A 9 63.03 6.44 6.99
CA LEU A 9 62.10 6.99 7.95
C LEU A 9 61.09 7.95 7.28
N ALA A 10 61.54 8.76 6.32
CA ALA A 10 60.67 9.65 5.53
C ALA A 10 59.74 8.91 4.60
N SER A 11 60.17 7.80 3.99
CA SER A 11 59.32 6.96 3.14
C SER A 11 58.28 6.18 3.93
N VAL A 12 58.62 5.72 5.15
CA VAL A 12 57.63 5.08 6.04
C VAL A 12 56.63 6.08 6.59
N ALA A 13 57.01 7.32 6.90
CA ALA A 13 56.06 8.38 7.31
C ALA A 13 55.11 8.79 6.18
N LEU A 14 55.53 8.78 4.94
CA LEU A 14 54.69 9.02 3.75
C LEU A 14 53.70 7.88 3.45
N LEU A 15 54.06 6.65 3.82
CA LEU A 15 53.16 5.49 3.69
C LEU A 15 52.08 5.45 4.76
N MET A 16 52.34 6.04 5.94
CA MET A 16 51.36 6.09 7.06
C MET A 16 50.32 7.19 6.88
N SER A 17 50.54 8.19 6.02
CA SER A 17 49.56 9.24 5.74
C SER A 17 48.63 8.89 4.57
N SER A 18 48.79 7.73 3.93
CA SER A 18 48.00 7.31 2.74
C SER A 18 46.66 6.65 3.10
N CYS A 19 46.42 6.29 4.35
CA CYS A 19 45.17 5.58 4.71
C CYS A 19 43.96 6.51 4.81
N ASP A 20 44.15 7.82 5.03
CA ASP A 20 43.06 8.78 5.24
C ASP A 20 42.43 9.29 3.92
N VAL A 21 43.07 9.00 2.77
CA VAL A 21 42.60 9.47 1.46
C VAL A 21 41.63 8.48 0.80
N LEU A 22 41.59 7.24 1.29
CA LEU A 22 40.73 6.18 0.74
C LEU A 22 39.35 6.11 1.42
N ASP A 23 39.19 6.70 2.58
CA ASP A 23 37.95 6.75 3.36
C ASP A 23 37.13 8.03 3.12
N ARG A 24 37.15 8.56 1.90
CA ARG A 24 36.26 9.68 1.58
C ARG A 24 34.86 9.18 1.38
N PRO A 25 33.87 9.68 2.18
CA PRO A 25 32.48 9.34 1.96
C PRO A 25 32.09 9.74 0.52
N SER A 26 31.33 8.88 -0.15
CA SER A 26 30.83 9.17 -1.50
C SER A 26 30.01 10.44 -1.47
N LEU A 27 30.37 11.43 -2.27
CA LEU A 27 29.61 12.68 -2.41
C LEU A 27 28.30 12.47 -3.19
N THR A 28 28.14 11.33 -3.85
CA THR A 28 27.00 11.03 -4.72
C THR A 28 26.08 9.95 -4.17
N THR A 29 26.52 9.19 -3.15
CA THR A 29 25.74 8.14 -2.50
C THR A 29 25.54 8.48 -1.04
N ALA A 30 24.30 8.51 -0.59
CA ALA A 30 24.00 8.70 0.83
C ALA A 30 24.42 7.44 1.61
N GLU A 31 25.46 7.57 2.41
CA GLU A 31 25.90 6.52 3.32
C GLU A 31 25.02 6.50 4.57
N ASP A 32 24.80 5.31 5.14
CA ASP A 32 23.94 5.14 6.31
C ASP A 32 24.32 6.09 7.47
N ASP A 33 25.62 6.26 7.73
CA ASP A 33 26.11 7.12 8.80
C ASP A 33 25.86 8.62 8.58
N SER A 34 25.75 9.04 7.34
CA SER A 34 25.56 10.44 6.97
C SER A 34 24.15 10.82 6.60
N TYR A 35 23.26 9.85 6.42
CA TYR A 35 21.89 10.05 5.94
C TYR A 35 20.94 10.56 7.03
N TRP A 36 21.00 9.98 8.23
CA TRP A 36 20.05 10.19 9.32
C TRP A 36 20.39 11.42 10.15
N LYS A 37 20.10 12.63 9.65
CA LYS A 37 20.52 13.90 10.27
C LYS A 37 19.39 14.71 10.89
N ASN A 38 18.18 14.52 10.42
CA ASN A 38 17.01 15.32 10.81
C ASN A 38 15.72 14.63 10.40
N GLU A 39 14.60 15.16 10.82
CA GLU A 39 13.28 14.64 10.48
C GLU A 39 13.03 14.52 8.97
N GLN A 40 13.57 15.43 8.16
CA GLN A 40 13.44 15.38 6.71
C GLN A 40 14.06 14.12 6.10
N SER A 41 15.15 13.61 6.66
CA SER A 41 15.74 12.34 6.23
C SER A 41 14.77 11.16 6.42
N LEU A 42 14.07 11.12 7.56
CA LEU A 42 13.03 10.11 7.82
C LEU A 42 11.87 10.24 6.85
N ARG A 43 11.42 11.46 6.57
CA ARG A 43 10.35 11.70 5.59
C ARG A 43 10.74 11.20 4.19
N LEU A 44 11.93 11.52 3.73
CA LEU A 44 12.42 11.05 2.43
C LEU A 44 12.52 9.52 2.38
N TYR A 45 12.97 8.91 3.46
CA TYR A 45 13.01 7.45 3.56
C TYR A 45 11.59 6.85 3.53
N ALA A 46 10.67 7.40 4.32
CA ALA A 46 9.28 6.95 4.39
C ALA A 46 8.53 7.14 3.06
N ASN A 47 8.84 8.19 2.29
CA ASN A 47 8.23 8.41 0.98
C ASN A 47 8.47 7.25 0.01
N SER A 48 9.54 6.49 0.19
CA SER A 48 9.82 5.32 -0.64
C SER A 48 8.81 4.17 -0.45
N PHE A 49 8.05 4.13 0.65
CA PHE A 49 6.97 3.15 0.83
C PHE A 49 5.78 3.42 -0.08
N TYR A 50 5.52 4.70 -0.42
CA TYR A 50 4.34 5.07 -1.19
C TYR A 50 4.31 4.43 -2.58
N GLY A 51 5.46 4.28 -3.23
CA GLY A 51 5.54 3.64 -4.53
C GLY A 51 5.10 2.18 -4.54
N TYR A 52 5.21 1.51 -3.39
CA TYR A 52 4.79 0.13 -3.21
C TYR A 52 3.37 0.02 -2.64
N PHE A 53 3.08 0.72 -1.54
CA PHE A 53 1.79 0.58 -0.84
C PHE A 53 0.66 1.39 -1.47
N PHE A 54 0.97 2.50 -2.16
CA PHE A 54 0.01 3.42 -2.80
C PHE A 54 0.46 3.79 -4.22
N PRO A 55 0.62 2.82 -5.13
CA PRO A 55 1.29 3.05 -6.42
C PRO A 55 0.53 4.00 -7.35
N GLY A 56 -0.80 4.01 -7.29
CA GLY A 56 -1.62 4.74 -8.25
C GLY A 56 -1.45 4.26 -9.69
N TYR A 57 -2.08 4.92 -10.63
CA TYR A 57 -1.96 4.62 -12.05
C TYR A 57 -0.67 5.19 -12.64
N GLY A 58 -0.06 4.46 -13.58
CA GLY A 58 1.14 4.88 -14.29
C GLY A 58 0.86 5.49 -15.66
N VAL A 59 1.92 5.97 -16.31
CA VAL A 59 1.87 6.60 -17.65
C VAL A 59 1.85 5.59 -18.80
N LYS A 60 2.13 4.32 -18.54
CA LYS A 60 2.24 3.26 -19.55
C LYS A 60 1.23 2.16 -19.27
N TYR A 61 0.69 1.56 -20.33
CA TYR A 61 -0.21 0.40 -20.25
C TYR A 61 0.42 -0.83 -19.60
N THR A 62 1.74 -0.95 -19.68
CA THR A 62 2.50 -2.08 -19.14
C THR A 62 2.94 -1.86 -17.69
N THR A 63 2.43 -0.83 -17.02
CA THR A 63 2.76 -0.59 -15.61
C THR A 63 2.07 -1.62 -14.72
N THR A 64 2.70 -1.93 -13.61
CA THR A 64 2.24 -2.93 -12.64
C THR A 64 0.83 -2.64 -12.11
N TYR A 65 0.42 -1.38 -12.14
CA TYR A 65 -0.91 -0.95 -11.74
C TYR A 65 -1.57 -0.22 -12.91
N ALA A 66 -2.24 -0.98 -13.76
CA ALA A 66 -3.04 -0.46 -14.88
C ALA A 66 -4.53 -0.70 -14.60
N PRO A 67 -5.42 0.16 -15.12
CA PRO A 67 -6.86 -0.07 -15.01
C PRO A 67 -7.22 -1.47 -15.53
N GLY A 68 -8.01 -2.20 -14.74
CA GLY A 68 -8.49 -3.51 -15.11
C GLY A 68 -7.48 -4.67 -14.93
N ASN A 69 -6.27 -4.42 -14.46
CA ASN A 69 -5.25 -5.46 -14.26
C ASN A 69 -5.10 -5.91 -12.80
N SER A 70 -5.88 -5.35 -11.89
CA SER A 70 -5.88 -5.72 -10.48
C SER A 70 -7.28 -6.13 -10.02
N TYR A 71 -7.34 -6.96 -8.98
CA TYR A 71 -8.59 -7.37 -8.33
C TYR A 71 -9.62 -8.08 -9.24
N SER A 72 -9.15 -8.93 -10.16
CA SER A 72 -10.04 -9.68 -11.04
C SER A 72 -10.66 -10.93 -10.41
N PHE A 73 -10.18 -11.34 -9.22
CA PHE A 73 -10.78 -12.41 -8.42
C PHE A 73 -11.73 -11.84 -7.38
N ASN A 74 -12.87 -11.37 -7.83
CA ASN A 74 -13.96 -10.91 -6.98
C ASN A 74 -15.28 -11.15 -7.71
N ASP A 75 -16.37 -10.88 -7.01
CA ASP A 75 -17.72 -11.03 -7.55
C ASP A 75 -18.15 -9.83 -8.40
N ASP A 76 -17.29 -8.82 -8.57
CA ASP A 76 -17.64 -7.57 -9.26
C ASP A 76 -17.31 -7.62 -10.75
N VAL A 77 -16.26 -8.33 -11.14
CA VAL A 77 -15.77 -8.34 -12.53
C VAL A 77 -15.59 -9.74 -13.09
N VAL A 78 -15.76 -9.87 -14.41
CA VAL A 78 -15.47 -11.09 -15.16
C VAL A 78 -14.54 -10.77 -16.33
N ARG A 79 -13.76 -11.78 -16.75
CA ARG A 79 -12.89 -11.69 -17.91
C ARG A 79 -13.40 -12.58 -19.05
N LEU A 80 -13.07 -12.21 -20.29
CA LEU A 80 -13.32 -13.05 -21.47
C LEU A 80 -12.40 -14.27 -21.50
N SER A 81 -11.16 -14.11 -21.03
CA SER A 81 -10.21 -15.21 -20.88
C SER A 81 -10.47 -15.98 -19.58
N SER A 82 -10.16 -17.29 -19.58
CA SER A 82 -10.28 -18.09 -18.37
C SER A 82 -9.46 -17.48 -17.24
N GLN A 83 -10.02 -17.44 -16.03
CA GLN A 83 -9.36 -16.92 -14.84
C GLN A 83 -8.27 -17.90 -14.34
N SER A 84 -7.31 -18.22 -15.19
CA SER A 84 -6.15 -19.05 -14.85
C SER A 84 -5.25 -18.38 -13.78
N GLN A 85 -5.52 -17.14 -13.44
CA GLN A 85 -4.74 -16.39 -12.46
C GLN A 85 -4.98 -16.79 -11.01
N PHE A 86 -6.02 -17.60 -10.73
CA PHE A 86 -6.21 -18.14 -9.39
C PHE A 86 -4.97 -18.90 -8.90
N THR A 87 -4.34 -19.66 -9.78
CA THR A 87 -3.09 -20.38 -9.49
C THR A 87 -1.89 -19.44 -9.31
N ARG A 88 -1.97 -18.19 -9.76
CA ARG A 88 -0.93 -17.17 -9.53
C ARG A 88 -1.15 -16.41 -8.22
N THR A 89 -2.38 -16.29 -7.77
CA THR A 89 -2.72 -15.67 -6.48
C THR A 89 -2.36 -16.57 -5.31
N VAL A 90 -2.34 -17.90 -5.53
CA VAL A 90 -1.84 -18.85 -4.53
C VAL A 90 -0.49 -19.36 -5.02
N PRO A 91 0.63 -18.83 -4.54
CA PRO A 91 1.94 -19.19 -5.06
C PRO A 91 2.28 -20.63 -4.69
N THR A 92 2.68 -21.39 -5.68
CA THR A 92 3.15 -22.78 -5.52
C THR A 92 4.62 -22.84 -5.11
N SER A 93 5.35 -21.72 -5.23
CA SER A 93 6.76 -21.62 -4.86
C SER A 93 7.08 -20.24 -4.29
N LYS A 94 8.08 -20.20 -3.42
CA LYS A 94 8.66 -18.95 -2.94
C LYS A 94 9.48 -18.33 -4.07
N GLN A 95 9.17 -17.11 -4.44
CA GLN A 95 9.98 -16.34 -5.37
C GLN A 95 10.51 -15.12 -4.62
N SER A 96 11.83 -15.00 -4.59
CA SER A 96 12.49 -13.77 -4.18
C SER A 96 12.65 -12.89 -5.40
N THR A 97 12.16 -11.68 -5.29
CA THR A 97 12.27 -10.72 -6.36
C THR A 97 12.80 -9.40 -5.82
N SER A 98 13.26 -8.55 -6.71
CA SER A 98 13.72 -7.22 -6.31
C SER A 98 12.54 -6.36 -5.81
N LEU A 99 12.85 -5.34 -5.04
CA LEU A 99 11.89 -4.35 -4.51
C LEU A 99 11.00 -3.70 -5.58
N ASN A 100 11.35 -3.80 -6.85
CA ASN A 100 10.70 -3.10 -7.95
C ASN A 100 9.71 -3.96 -8.74
N LEU A 101 9.54 -5.23 -8.40
CA LEU A 101 8.76 -6.17 -9.21
C LEU A 101 7.30 -6.28 -8.79
N ASP A 102 6.97 -5.83 -7.60
CA ASP A 102 5.63 -5.91 -7.05
C ASP A 102 5.15 -4.60 -6.51
N VAL A 103 3.84 -4.43 -6.53
CA VAL A 103 3.14 -3.46 -5.69
C VAL A 103 2.32 -4.22 -4.66
N TRP A 104 2.07 -3.58 -3.53
CA TRP A 104 1.28 -4.16 -2.46
C TRP A 104 -0.12 -4.52 -2.96
N GLN A 105 -0.56 -5.74 -2.66
CA GLN A 105 -1.83 -6.29 -3.13
C GLN A 105 -1.98 -6.36 -4.66
N SER A 106 -0.89 -6.50 -5.40
CA SER A 106 -0.99 -6.75 -6.84
C SER A 106 -1.42 -8.19 -7.10
N GLU A 107 -2.49 -8.36 -7.85
CA GLU A 107 -2.91 -9.68 -8.35
C GLU A 107 -2.24 -10.05 -9.66
N TYR A 108 -1.79 -9.06 -10.41
CA TYR A 108 -1.27 -9.28 -11.75
C TYR A 108 0.05 -10.06 -11.76
N THR A 109 0.95 -9.73 -10.87
CA THR A 109 2.23 -10.41 -10.71
C THR A 109 2.18 -11.56 -9.71
N GLY A 110 1.10 -11.64 -8.96
CA GLY A 110 0.93 -12.57 -7.83
C GLY A 110 1.71 -12.13 -6.59
N PRO A 111 1.33 -12.61 -5.43
CA PRO A 111 2.02 -12.30 -4.18
C PRO A 111 3.38 -12.99 -4.15
N THR A 112 4.40 -12.27 -3.73
CA THR A 112 5.76 -12.77 -3.59
C THR A 112 6.12 -13.07 -2.15
N TRP A 113 6.94 -14.09 -1.95
CA TRP A 113 7.61 -14.37 -0.69
C TRP A 113 8.80 -13.42 -0.56
N ASN A 114 8.52 -12.18 -0.17
CA ASN A 114 9.52 -11.12 -0.13
C ASN A 114 9.41 -10.33 1.18
N PHE A 115 10.52 -10.19 1.89
CA PHE A 115 10.63 -9.51 3.17
C PHE A 115 11.37 -8.16 3.07
N ALA A 116 11.63 -7.69 1.87
CA ALA A 116 12.40 -6.48 1.66
C ALA A 116 11.72 -5.23 2.26
N TRP A 117 10.39 -5.15 2.19
CA TRP A 117 9.65 -4.03 2.76
C TRP A 117 9.56 -4.09 4.28
N ILE A 118 9.50 -5.29 4.85
CA ILE A 118 9.64 -5.50 6.30
C ILE A 118 11.04 -5.07 6.75
N ARG A 119 12.10 -5.53 6.07
CA ARG A 119 13.47 -5.13 6.35
C ARG A 119 13.63 -3.62 6.28
N LYS A 120 13.05 -2.98 5.26
CA LYS A 120 13.07 -1.53 5.10
C LYS A 120 12.40 -0.80 6.27
N ALA A 121 11.24 -1.26 6.72
CA ALA A 121 10.54 -0.71 7.88
C ALA A 121 11.33 -0.91 9.18
N ASN A 122 11.95 -2.07 9.34
CA ASN A 122 12.80 -2.37 10.49
C ASN A 122 14.07 -1.52 10.50
N ILE A 123 14.73 -1.31 9.35
CA ILE A 123 15.87 -0.37 9.24
C ILE A 123 15.43 1.02 9.72
N MET A 124 14.29 1.54 9.26
CA MET A 124 13.79 2.83 9.71
C MET A 124 13.61 2.87 11.23
N SER A 125 12.98 1.85 11.81
CA SER A 125 12.79 1.73 13.26
C SER A 125 14.11 1.67 14.03
N ASP A 126 15.08 0.92 13.53
CA ASP A 126 16.40 0.78 14.14
C ASP A 126 17.19 2.09 14.07
N ARG A 127 17.11 2.82 12.96
CA ARG A 127 17.80 4.12 12.80
C ARG A 127 17.16 5.22 13.64
N ILE A 128 15.83 5.20 13.82
CA ILE A 128 15.18 6.12 14.78
C ILE A 128 15.76 5.92 16.18
N LYS A 129 15.92 4.66 16.64
CA LYS A 129 16.44 4.35 17.95
C LYS A 129 17.94 4.64 18.08
N SER A 130 18.74 4.33 17.07
CA SER A 130 20.21 4.34 17.17
C SER A 130 20.85 5.63 16.67
N ARG A 131 20.24 6.35 15.71
CA ARG A 131 20.85 7.52 15.06
C ARG A 131 20.09 8.83 15.32
N MET A 132 18.81 8.75 15.68
CA MET A 132 17.98 9.94 15.82
C MET A 132 17.73 10.33 17.29
N THR A 133 18.24 9.56 18.23
CA THR A 133 18.15 9.89 19.67
C THR A 133 18.85 11.23 19.94
N GLY A 134 18.13 12.16 20.57
CA GLY A 134 18.61 13.51 20.85
C GLY A 134 18.52 14.48 19.67
N ILE A 135 18.11 14.00 18.47
CA ILE A 135 17.83 14.85 17.29
C ILE A 135 16.33 15.11 17.19
N LEU A 136 15.52 14.08 17.39
CA LEU A 136 14.06 14.17 17.38
C LEU A 136 13.54 14.41 18.80
N ASP A 137 12.45 15.17 18.88
CA ASP A 137 11.64 15.19 20.09
C ASP A 137 10.78 13.91 20.23
N GLU A 138 10.04 13.81 21.33
CA GLU A 138 9.22 12.64 21.61
C GLU A 138 8.08 12.46 20.60
N GLU A 139 7.42 13.54 20.21
CA GLU A 139 6.34 13.53 19.23
C GLU A 139 6.84 13.05 17.86
N GLN A 140 7.94 13.61 17.39
CA GLN A 140 8.58 13.22 16.13
C GLN A 140 9.02 11.76 16.17
N THR A 141 9.65 11.33 17.25
CA THR A 141 10.09 9.94 17.45
C THR A 141 8.90 8.98 17.37
N ASN A 142 7.83 9.27 18.09
CA ASN A 142 6.63 8.46 18.13
C ASN A 142 5.90 8.43 16.78
N HIS A 143 5.81 9.56 16.10
CA HIS A 143 5.22 9.64 14.76
C HIS A 143 5.97 8.76 13.76
N TRP A 144 7.27 8.93 13.63
CA TRP A 144 8.05 8.19 12.64
C TRP A 144 8.19 6.71 12.97
N MET A 145 8.25 6.37 14.26
CA MET A 145 8.16 4.98 14.69
C MET A 145 6.79 4.38 14.34
N GLY A 146 5.72 5.15 14.51
CA GLY A 146 4.36 4.77 14.10
C GLY A 146 4.25 4.51 12.61
N ILE A 147 4.85 5.36 11.79
CA ILE A 147 4.91 5.18 10.32
C ILE A 147 5.66 3.89 9.94
N ALA A 148 6.82 3.64 10.54
CA ALA A 148 7.60 2.43 10.25
C ALA A 148 6.84 1.16 10.66
N ARG A 149 6.25 1.13 11.85
CA ARG A 149 5.46 0.01 12.36
C ARG A 149 4.20 -0.21 11.53
N PHE A 150 3.53 0.86 11.10
CA PHE A 150 2.36 0.77 10.23
C PHE A 150 2.65 0.06 8.90
N PHE A 151 3.70 0.45 8.19
CA PHE A 151 4.05 -0.21 6.93
C PHE A 151 4.54 -1.65 7.14
N ARG A 152 5.24 -1.93 8.24
CA ARG A 152 5.60 -3.30 8.62
C ARG A 152 4.37 -4.17 8.84
N ALA A 153 3.39 -3.66 9.59
CA ALA A 153 2.15 -4.36 9.87
C ALA A 153 1.33 -4.64 8.61
N LEU A 154 1.23 -3.69 7.69
CA LEU A 154 0.55 -3.88 6.41
C LEU A 154 1.18 -5.01 5.59
N GLU A 155 2.52 -5.05 5.54
CA GLU A 155 3.23 -6.08 4.79
C GLU A 155 3.10 -7.46 5.45
N TYR A 156 3.16 -7.54 6.78
CA TYR A 156 2.90 -8.80 7.48
C TYR A 156 1.45 -9.27 7.33
N ALA A 157 0.47 -8.37 7.39
CA ALA A 157 -0.93 -8.73 7.15
C ALA A 157 -1.12 -9.34 5.76
N ARG A 158 -0.46 -8.77 4.71
CA ARG A 158 -0.45 -9.33 3.37
C ARG A 158 0.22 -10.71 3.31
N LEU A 159 1.42 -10.85 3.87
CA LEU A 159 2.16 -12.11 3.86
C LEU A 159 1.40 -13.23 4.57
N VAL A 160 0.84 -12.93 5.74
CA VAL A 160 0.03 -13.89 6.51
C VAL A 160 -1.24 -14.27 5.74
N ASN A 161 -1.89 -13.31 5.09
CA ASN A 161 -3.07 -13.59 4.27
C ASN A 161 -2.80 -14.59 3.14
N VAL A 162 -1.60 -14.52 2.55
CA VAL A 162 -1.24 -15.35 1.40
C VAL A 162 -0.59 -16.67 1.82
N PHE A 163 0.32 -16.63 2.79
CA PHE A 163 1.20 -17.74 3.11
C PHE A 163 0.89 -18.43 4.45
N GLY A 164 -0.01 -17.87 5.25
CA GLY A 164 -0.28 -18.38 6.62
C GLY A 164 0.89 -18.07 7.56
N ASP A 165 1.55 -19.10 8.05
CA ASP A 165 2.73 -18.97 8.90
C ASP A 165 3.90 -18.35 8.11
N VAL A 166 4.56 -17.35 8.72
CA VAL A 166 5.70 -16.63 8.12
C VAL A 166 6.72 -16.30 9.21
N PRO A 167 8.04 -16.23 8.89
CA PRO A 167 9.02 -15.77 9.85
C PRO A 167 8.81 -14.30 10.21
N TYR A 168 8.73 -13.99 11.49
CA TYR A 168 8.56 -12.63 11.99
C TYR A 168 9.89 -11.99 12.40
N TYR A 169 10.10 -10.76 11.94
CA TYR A 169 11.27 -9.94 12.27
C TYR A 169 10.80 -8.55 12.71
N ASP A 170 11.23 -8.11 13.89
CA ASP A 170 11.06 -6.75 14.40
C ASP A 170 12.34 -5.91 14.35
N TYR A 171 13.38 -6.47 13.76
CA TYR A 171 14.68 -5.85 13.46
C TYR A 171 15.14 -6.23 12.05
N ALA A 172 16.20 -5.61 11.55
CA ALA A 172 16.80 -5.92 10.26
C ALA A 172 18.01 -6.86 10.48
N PRO A 173 17.87 -8.19 10.24
CA PRO A 173 19.00 -9.11 10.37
C PRO A 173 20.18 -8.69 9.47
N GLU A 174 21.40 -8.86 9.95
CA GLU A 174 22.60 -8.70 9.14
C GLU A 174 22.67 -9.81 8.09
N ASN A 175 23.29 -9.52 6.96
CA ASN A 175 23.41 -10.48 5.87
C ASN A 175 24.26 -11.72 6.21
N THR A 176 25.02 -11.62 7.28
CA THR A 176 25.88 -12.69 7.84
C THR A 176 25.18 -13.54 8.90
N ASP A 177 24.02 -13.11 9.40
CA ASP A 177 23.25 -13.83 10.40
C ASP A 177 22.39 -14.92 9.73
N VAL A 178 23.06 -16.05 9.44
CA VAL A 178 22.44 -17.18 8.73
C VAL A 178 21.25 -17.75 9.51
N ASP A 179 21.37 -17.87 10.82
CA ASP A 179 20.31 -18.43 11.66
C ASP A 179 19.05 -17.56 11.64
N ALA A 180 19.22 -16.24 11.72
CA ALA A 180 18.08 -15.33 11.59
C ALA A 180 17.49 -15.34 10.18
N LEU A 181 18.32 -15.39 9.12
CA LEU A 181 17.84 -15.35 7.74
C LEU A 181 17.09 -16.63 7.33
N TYR A 182 17.40 -17.76 7.92
CA TYR A 182 16.82 -19.07 7.61
C TYR A 182 15.96 -19.65 8.75
N LYS A 183 15.52 -18.82 9.68
CA LYS A 183 14.65 -19.29 10.76
C LYS A 183 13.34 -19.87 10.24
N ASP A 184 12.76 -20.74 11.01
CA ASP A 184 11.44 -21.33 10.73
C ASP A 184 10.33 -20.28 10.71
N ARG A 185 9.18 -20.67 10.19
CA ARG A 185 7.98 -19.84 10.20
C ARG A 185 7.42 -19.74 11.61
N ASP A 186 7.08 -18.55 12.00
CA ASP A 186 6.30 -18.30 13.21
C ASP A 186 4.81 -18.57 12.91
N ASN A 187 4.10 -19.02 13.96
CA ASN A 187 2.67 -19.27 13.84
C ASN A 187 1.91 -18.02 13.40
N ARG A 188 0.97 -18.18 12.49
CA ARG A 188 0.16 -17.12 11.91
C ARG A 188 -0.46 -16.20 12.96
N ASP A 189 -1.06 -16.78 14.00
CA ASP A 189 -1.73 -16.00 15.04
C ASP A 189 -0.75 -15.18 15.89
N ALA A 190 0.44 -15.74 16.16
CA ALA A 190 1.50 -15.00 16.85
C ALA A 190 1.99 -13.80 16.00
N VAL A 191 2.13 -13.97 14.68
CA VAL A 191 2.48 -12.87 13.79
C VAL A 191 1.37 -11.81 13.76
N MET A 192 0.10 -12.23 13.70
CA MET A 192 -1.03 -11.30 13.72
C MET A 192 -1.20 -10.57 15.06
N ASP A 193 -0.75 -11.13 16.18
CA ASP A 193 -0.67 -10.40 17.44
C ASP A 193 0.37 -9.27 17.37
N LYS A 194 1.50 -9.49 16.71
CA LYS A 194 2.49 -8.42 16.45
C LYS A 194 1.96 -7.35 15.48
N VAL A 195 1.19 -7.76 14.47
CA VAL A 195 0.48 -6.82 13.58
C VAL A 195 -0.51 -5.98 14.38
N TYR A 196 -1.26 -6.58 15.29
CA TYR A 196 -2.17 -5.87 16.18
C TYR A 196 -1.44 -4.81 17.02
N ASP A 197 -0.32 -5.17 17.64
CA ASP A 197 0.50 -4.26 18.45
C ASP A 197 1.06 -3.10 17.62
N ASP A 198 1.49 -3.36 16.39
CA ASP A 198 1.99 -2.35 15.47
C ASP A 198 0.88 -1.40 15.00
N PHE A 199 -0.30 -1.91 14.70
CA PHE A 199 -1.46 -1.12 14.32
C PHE A 199 -1.94 -0.24 15.47
N THR A 200 -2.03 -0.77 16.68
CA THR A 200 -2.42 -0.01 17.87
C THR A 200 -1.44 1.12 18.15
N PHE A 201 -0.14 0.82 18.10
CA PHE A 201 0.89 1.84 18.27
C PHE A 201 0.77 2.97 17.23
N ALA A 202 0.56 2.60 15.96
CA ALA A 202 0.42 3.59 14.89
C ALA A 202 -0.84 4.46 15.05
N LEU A 203 -1.97 3.87 15.46
CA LEU A 203 -3.21 4.59 15.74
C LEU A 203 -3.07 5.64 16.86
N GLU A 204 -2.20 5.39 17.81
CA GLU A 204 -1.97 6.29 18.94
C GLU A 204 -0.96 7.39 18.61
N ASN A 205 0.07 7.07 17.84
CA ASN A 205 1.28 7.86 17.74
C ASN A 205 1.50 8.58 16.40
N VAL A 206 0.90 8.12 15.29
CA VAL A 206 1.00 8.84 14.02
C VAL A 206 0.26 10.17 14.12
N ARG A 207 0.82 11.25 13.58
CA ARG A 207 0.22 12.60 13.58
C ARG A 207 -1.17 12.60 13.00
N LEU A 208 -2.06 13.41 13.60
CA LEU A 208 -3.40 13.65 13.06
C LEU A 208 -3.36 14.38 11.71
N ASN A 209 -2.38 15.25 11.52
CA ASN A 209 -2.18 15.98 10.29
C ASN A 209 -0.70 15.98 9.93
N ASP A 210 -0.36 15.43 8.78
CA ASP A 210 0.99 15.45 8.22
C ASP A 210 0.98 15.87 6.73
N GLY A 211 -0.06 16.61 6.33
CA GLY A 211 -0.33 17.02 4.95
C GLY A 211 -1.29 16.07 4.22
N ALA A 212 -1.96 16.60 3.19
CA ALA A 212 -3.07 15.92 2.51
C ALA A 212 -2.65 14.70 1.66
N GLN A 213 -1.38 14.56 1.36
CA GLN A 213 -0.84 13.48 0.53
C GLN A 213 0.10 12.54 1.31
N ASN A 214 0.17 12.72 2.63
CA ASN A 214 0.99 11.89 3.51
C ASN A 214 0.11 11.00 4.38
N VAL A 215 0.68 9.87 4.80
CA VAL A 215 0.05 8.99 5.79
C VAL A 215 -0.06 9.76 7.10
N ASN A 216 -1.28 10.01 7.51
CA ASN A 216 -1.64 10.58 8.80
C ASN A 216 -2.47 9.56 9.60
N ARG A 217 -2.87 9.91 10.81
CA ARG A 217 -3.60 8.98 11.68
C ARG A 217 -4.93 8.51 11.09
N TYR A 218 -5.59 9.32 10.26
CA TYR A 218 -6.85 8.91 9.63
C TYR A 218 -6.63 7.88 8.51
N VAL A 219 -5.53 8.01 7.75
CA VAL A 219 -5.11 6.99 6.79
C VAL A 219 -4.80 5.68 7.50
N VAL A 220 -4.02 5.76 8.60
CA VAL A 220 -3.73 4.60 9.46
C VAL A 220 -5.02 3.96 9.92
N ALA A 221 -5.93 4.76 10.51
CA ALA A 221 -7.20 4.29 11.06
C ALA A 221 -8.06 3.59 10.01
N THR A 222 -8.16 4.13 8.80
CA THR A 222 -8.93 3.54 7.72
C THR A 222 -8.38 2.16 7.32
N LEU A 223 -7.07 2.04 7.15
CA LEU A 223 -6.47 0.76 6.77
C LEU A 223 -6.46 -0.25 7.91
N VAL A 224 -6.24 0.20 9.15
CA VAL A 224 -6.34 -0.66 10.33
C VAL A 224 -7.75 -1.20 10.48
N SER A 225 -8.79 -0.35 10.34
CA SER A 225 -10.18 -0.81 10.40
C SER A 225 -10.44 -1.91 9.37
N ARG A 226 -10.00 -1.73 8.13
CA ARG A 226 -10.19 -2.70 7.05
C ARG A 226 -9.47 -4.03 7.34
N TRP A 227 -8.18 -3.97 7.70
CA TRP A 227 -7.40 -5.17 7.95
C TRP A 227 -7.80 -5.91 9.23
N ALA A 228 -8.20 -5.18 10.26
CA ALA A 228 -8.72 -5.77 11.49
C ALA A 228 -10.08 -6.43 11.25
N LEU A 229 -10.97 -5.84 10.44
CA LEU A 229 -12.22 -6.47 10.02
C LEU A 229 -11.97 -7.78 9.26
N TYR A 230 -11.01 -7.77 8.33
CA TYR A 230 -10.63 -8.95 7.58
C TYR A 230 -10.12 -10.06 8.50
N GLU A 231 -9.18 -9.75 9.38
CA GLU A 231 -8.63 -10.74 10.33
C GLU A 231 -9.68 -11.25 11.30
N GLY A 232 -10.52 -10.38 11.86
CA GLY A 232 -11.64 -10.78 12.72
C GLY A 232 -12.62 -11.71 12.01
N SER A 233 -12.91 -11.44 10.73
CA SER A 233 -13.76 -12.30 9.91
C SER A 233 -13.11 -13.66 9.65
N TRP A 234 -11.81 -13.68 9.35
CA TRP A 234 -11.03 -14.90 9.16
C TRP A 234 -11.06 -15.77 10.42
N GLN A 235 -10.81 -15.19 11.58
CA GLN A 235 -10.85 -15.86 12.87
C GLN A 235 -12.24 -16.42 13.17
N LYS A 236 -13.29 -15.64 12.92
CA LYS A 236 -14.67 -16.05 13.20
C LYS A 236 -15.15 -17.17 12.29
N TYR A 237 -15.01 -16.97 10.98
CA TYR A 237 -15.68 -17.84 10.02
C TYR A 237 -14.82 -19.04 9.60
N TYR A 238 -13.51 -18.91 9.58
CA TYR A 238 -12.59 -19.97 9.18
C TYR A 238 -12.06 -20.75 10.38
N TYR A 239 -11.44 -20.08 11.36
CA TYR A 239 -10.88 -20.74 12.54
C TYR A 239 -11.87 -21.03 13.65
N LYS A 240 -13.06 -20.43 13.62
CA LYS A 240 -14.09 -20.56 14.67
C LYS A 240 -13.58 -20.10 16.04
N ASN A 241 -12.73 -19.09 16.08
CA ASN A 241 -12.14 -18.50 17.29
C ASN A 241 -12.81 -17.16 17.59
N ASP A 242 -13.90 -17.21 18.35
CA ASP A 242 -14.72 -16.04 18.66
C ASP A 242 -13.98 -14.99 19.51
N ASP A 243 -13.10 -15.42 20.41
CA ASP A 243 -12.35 -14.48 21.27
C ASP A 243 -11.36 -13.65 20.45
N ARG A 244 -10.60 -14.31 19.56
CA ARG A 244 -9.69 -13.60 18.66
C ARG A 244 -10.47 -12.75 17.65
N ALA A 245 -11.56 -13.26 17.13
CA ALA A 245 -12.43 -12.50 16.23
C ALA A 245 -12.90 -11.20 16.89
N LYS A 246 -13.38 -11.27 18.13
CA LYS A 246 -13.82 -10.12 18.92
C LYS A 246 -12.70 -9.11 19.15
N LYS A 247 -11.47 -9.58 19.45
CA LYS A 247 -10.29 -8.71 19.62
C LYS A 247 -10.08 -7.83 18.37
N PHE A 248 -10.07 -8.43 17.19
CA PHE A 248 -9.83 -7.72 15.94
C PHE A 248 -11.04 -6.88 15.50
N PHE A 249 -12.27 -7.34 15.71
CA PHE A 249 -13.46 -6.54 15.45
C PHE A 249 -13.52 -5.28 16.31
N ASN A 250 -13.14 -5.38 17.57
CA ASN A 250 -13.06 -4.20 18.44
C ASN A 250 -12.04 -3.19 17.93
N LEU A 251 -10.85 -3.63 17.49
CA LEU A 251 -9.86 -2.76 16.87
C LEU A 251 -10.40 -2.12 15.59
N SER A 252 -11.13 -2.90 14.78
CA SER A 252 -11.75 -2.38 13.55
C SER A 252 -12.74 -1.26 13.83
N VAL A 253 -13.62 -1.44 14.81
CA VAL A 253 -14.60 -0.45 15.24
C VAL A 253 -13.91 0.79 15.81
N GLU A 254 -12.97 0.61 16.74
CA GLU A 254 -12.21 1.72 17.33
C GLU A 254 -11.52 2.56 16.26
N ALA A 255 -10.87 1.91 15.29
CA ALA A 255 -10.20 2.61 14.21
C ALA A 255 -11.18 3.35 13.29
N ALA A 256 -12.32 2.74 12.94
CA ALA A 256 -13.37 3.40 12.17
C ALA A 256 -13.94 4.62 12.90
N ASP A 257 -14.21 4.49 14.19
CA ASP A 257 -14.75 5.57 15.02
C ASP A 257 -13.82 6.78 15.10
N LYS A 258 -12.49 6.57 15.09
CA LYS A 258 -11.51 7.69 15.02
C LYS A 258 -11.71 8.54 13.75
N VAL A 259 -12.06 7.92 12.63
CA VAL A 259 -12.31 8.64 11.36
C VAL A 259 -13.69 9.29 11.39
N ILE A 260 -14.73 8.53 11.71
CA ILE A 260 -16.14 8.97 11.70
C ILE A 260 -16.33 10.15 12.68
N ASN A 261 -15.88 9.98 13.93
CA ASN A 261 -16.07 10.98 14.97
C ASN A 261 -15.17 12.21 14.82
N SER A 262 -14.21 12.17 13.87
CA SER A 262 -13.37 13.35 13.59
C SER A 262 -14.15 14.50 12.98
N GLY A 263 -15.27 14.23 12.32
CA GLY A 263 -16.06 15.21 11.58
C GLY A 263 -15.33 15.81 10.35
N LYS A 264 -14.13 15.29 10.00
CA LYS A 264 -13.33 15.80 8.88
C LYS A 264 -13.73 15.22 7.55
N TYR A 265 -14.25 14.01 7.58
CA TYR A 265 -14.60 13.23 6.38
C TYR A 265 -16.10 12.95 6.37
N ALA A 266 -16.67 12.94 5.19
CA ALA A 266 -18.09 12.66 4.98
C ALA A 266 -18.31 12.23 3.53
N ILE A 267 -19.29 11.38 3.29
CA ILE A 267 -19.73 11.01 1.94
C ILE A 267 -20.78 12.06 1.50
N THR A 268 -20.35 13.06 0.76
CA THR A 268 -21.15 14.24 0.42
C THR A 268 -21.16 14.60 -1.06
N GLU A 269 -20.15 14.15 -1.81
CA GLU A 269 -20.02 14.50 -3.22
C GLU A 269 -20.77 13.50 -4.10
N GLU A 270 -21.34 14.02 -5.19
CA GLU A 270 -21.93 13.18 -6.21
C GLU A 270 -20.82 12.36 -6.90
N PHE A 271 -21.05 11.07 -7.13
CA PHE A 271 -20.05 10.10 -7.59
C PHE A 271 -19.30 10.56 -8.84
N ARG A 272 -20.04 11.04 -9.85
CA ARG A 272 -19.44 11.50 -11.10
C ARG A 272 -18.54 12.71 -10.90
N THR A 273 -18.96 13.65 -10.07
CA THR A 273 -18.18 14.84 -9.73
C THR A 273 -16.89 14.45 -9.00
N LEU A 274 -16.98 13.57 -8.02
CA LEU A 274 -15.82 13.09 -7.25
C LEU A 274 -14.81 12.40 -8.15
N PHE A 275 -15.25 11.40 -8.92
CA PHE A 275 -14.34 10.61 -9.77
C PHE A 275 -13.92 11.32 -11.07
N GLY A 276 -14.63 12.36 -11.48
CA GLY A 276 -14.25 13.24 -12.60
C GLY A 276 -13.41 14.46 -12.18
N SER A 277 -13.14 14.62 -10.86
CA SER A 277 -12.43 15.79 -10.35
C SER A 277 -10.94 15.75 -10.69
N THR A 278 -10.42 16.90 -11.12
CA THR A 278 -8.98 17.12 -11.33
C THR A 278 -8.28 17.61 -10.06
N ASN A 279 -9.03 17.96 -9.02
CA ASN A 279 -8.49 18.45 -7.75
C ASN A 279 -9.33 17.96 -6.56
N LEU A 280 -8.72 17.14 -5.71
CA LEU A 280 -9.35 16.51 -4.55
C LEU A 280 -8.97 17.20 -3.22
N THR A 281 -8.29 18.33 -3.26
CA THR A 281 -7.74 18.99 -2.06
C THR A 281 -8.81 19.39 -1.05
N SER A 282 -9.99 19.78 -1.52
CA SER A 282 -11.12 20.22 -0.69
C SER A 282 -12.18 19.13 -0.46
N SER A 283 -12.03 17.97 -1.10
CA SER A 283 -13.00 16.88 -0.96
C SER A 283 -12.98 16.30 0.45
N LYS A 284 -14.17 16.17 1.05
CA LYS A 284 -14.34 15.47 2.33
C LYS A 284 -14.50 13.96 2.17
N ASP A 285 -14.78 13.50 0.97
CA ASP A 285 -14.95 12.08 0.66
C ASP A 285 -13.61 11.35 0.53
N VAL A 286 -12.48 12.08 0.51
CA VAL A 286 -11.15 11.54 0.25
C VAL A 286 -10.24 11.69 1.46
N ILE A 287 -9.68 10.59 1.95
CA ILE A 287 -8.77 10.55 3.09
C ILE A 287 -7.30 10.66 2.66
N LEU A 288 -6.95 9.98 1.58
CA LEU A 288 -5.63 10.02 0.96
C LEU A 288 -5.79 9.96 -0.56
N TYR A 289 -5.05 10.78 -1.28
CA TYR A 289 -5.02 10.74 -2.74
C TYR A 289 -3.61 10.95 -3.29
N ARG A 290 -3.37 10.42 -4.48
CA ARG A 290 -2.17 10.71 -5.23
C ARG A 290 -2.45 11.88 -6.18
N LYS A 291 -1.68 12.95 -6.05
CA LYS A 291 -1.74 14.08 -6.98
C LYS A 291 -1.02 13.73 -8.28
N TYR A 292 -1.67 13.96 -9.39
CA TYR A 292 -1.08 13.94 -10.73
C TYR A 292 -0.88 15.38 -11.17
N GLU A 293 0.30 15.72 -11.67
CA GLU A 293 0.69 17.07 -12.00
C GLU A 293 1.48 17.06 -13.30
N ALA A 294 0.84 17.45 -14.40
CA ALA A 294 1.42 17.41 -15.74
C ALA A 294 2.67 18.29 -15.85
N SER A 295 2.70 19.43 -15.16
CA SER A 295 3.86 20.33 -15.12
C SER A 295 5.10 19.68 -14.50
N GLN A 296 4.92 18.68 -13.67
CA GLN A 296 5.97 17.87 -13.03
C GLN A 296 6.26 16.56 -13.79
N GLY A 297 5.61 16.32 -14.90
CA GLY A 297 5.71 15.06 -15.64
C GLY A 297 5.04 13.87 -14.93
N VAL A 298 4.25 14.11 -13.89
CA VAL A 298 3.51 13.07 -13.16
C VAL A 298 2.12 12.95 -13.74
N THR A 299 1.93 11.98 -14.62
CA THR A 299 0.69 11.75 -15.36
C THR A 299 0.24 10.29 -15.25
N HIS A 300 -0.92 9.97 -15.81
CA HIS A 300 -1.44 8.61 -15.89
C HIS A 300 -2.13 8.36 -17.25
N CYS A 301 -2.30 7.10 -17.61
CA CYS A 301 -2.87 6.68 -18.89
C CYS A 301 -4.35 6.29 -18.82
N ILE A 302 -5.06 6.60 -17.74
CA ILE A 302 -6.42 6.07 -17.51
C ILE A 302 -7.38 6.42 -18.63
N ALA A 303 -7.41 7.68 -19.07
CA ALA A 303 -8.29 8.13 -20.14
C ALA A 303 -7.97 7.45 -21.49
N SER A 304 -6.68 7.36 -21.83
CA SER A 304 -6.22 6.65 -23.03
C SER A 304 -6.59 5.18 -22.96
N TYR A 305 -6.36 4.54 -21.80
CA TYR A 305 -6.66 3.13 -21.59
C TYR A 305 -8.15 2.82 -21.78
N CYS A 306 -9.02 3.67 -21.29
CA CYS A 306 -10.46 3.51 -21.46
C CYS A 306 -10.96 3.79 -22.88
N ASN A 307 -10.16 4.45 -23.74
CA ASN A 307 -10.53 4.85 -25.09
C ASN A 307 -9.80 4.07 -26.22
N VAL A 308 -8.97 3.09 -25.88
CA VAL A 308 -8.32 2.25 -26.90
C VAL A 308 -9.30 1.21 -27.45
N ASN A 309 -9.09 0.86 -28.73
CA ASN A 309 -9.88 -0.17 -29.41
C ASN A 309 -9.57 -1.60 -28.97
N ASP A 310 -8.53 -1.78 -28.16
CA ASP A 310 -8.20 -3.07 -27.58
C ASP A 310 -8.96 -3.18 -26.25
N PRO A 311 -10.10 -3.88 -26.24
CA PRO A 311 -10.94 -3.92 -25.05
C PRO A 311 -10.16 -4.60 -23.94
N THR A 312 -10.15 -3.97 -22.80
CA THR A 312 -9.90 -4.70 -21.58
C THR A 312 -10.84 -5.89 -21.59
N ASP A 313 -10.34 -7.09 -21.50
CA ASP A 313 -11.14 -8.32 -21.46
C ASP A 313 -11.94 -8.45 -20.14
N ILE A 314 -12.30 -7.31 -19.53
CA ILE A 314 -12.97 -7.19 -18.24
C ILE A 314 -14.35 -6.57 -18.44
N GLY A 315 -15.36 -7.25 -17.93
CA GLY A 315 -16.73 -6.77 -17.82
C GLY A 315 -17.24 -6.81 -16.38
N ALA A 316 -18.33 -6.08 -16.12
CA ALA A 316 -19.03 -6.21 -14.86
C ALA A 316 -19.67 -7.59 -14.73
N ASN A 317 -19.57 -8.18 -13.52
CA ASN A 317 -20.27 -9.43 -13.22
C ASN A 317 -21.77 -9.20 -13.23
N LEU A 318 -22.51 -10.14 -13.78
CA LEU A 318 -23.97 -10.09 -13.85
C LEU A 318 -24.61 -10.01 -12.45
N ASP A 319 -24.06 -10.70 -11.47
CA ASP A 319 -24.58 -10.67 -10.11
C ASP A 319 -24.33 -9.32 -9.43
N LEU A 320 -23.22 -8.66 -9.73
CA LEU A 320 -23.01 -7.27 -9.33
C LEU A 320 -24.11 -6.38 -9.93
N ILE A 321 -24.36 -6.48 -11.23
CA ILE A 321 -25.39 -5.67 -11.89
C ILE A 321 -26.77 -5.92 -11.25
N LYS A 322 -27.11 -7.17 -10.96
CA LYS A 322 -28.36 -7.54 -10.29
C LYS A 322 -28.46 -7.11 -8.81
N SER A 323 -27.33 -6.85 -8.16
CA SER A 323 -27.33 -6.40 -6.77
C SER A 323 -27.77 -4.94 -6.60
N PHE A 324 -27.77 -4.21 -7.68
CA PHE A 324 -28.21 -2.82 -7.66
C PHE A 324 -29.73 -2.68 -7.50
N ILE A 325 -30.16 -1.61 -6.83
CA ILE A 325 -31.58 -1.32 -6.60
C ILE A 325 -32.16 -0.72 -7.88
N CYS A 326 -33.29 -1.26 -8.32
CA CYS A 326 -34.01 -0.76 -9.50
C CYS A 326 -34.66 0.59 -9.22
N ASN A 327 -35.07 1.30 -10.29
CA ASN A 327 -35.71 2.64 -10.21
C ASN A 327 -37.01 2.64 -9.39
N ASP A 328 -37.66 1.49 -9.23
CA ASP A 328 -38.82 1.31 -8.36
C ASP A 328 -38.48 1.05 -6.90
N GLY A 329 -37.18 1.18 -6.51
CA GLY A 329 -36.70 1.00 -5.17
C GLY A 329 -36.56 -0.46 -4.71
N LYS A 330 -36.70 -1.44 -5.60
CA LYS A 330 -36.68 -2.86 -5.28
C LYS A 330 -35.42 -3.54 -5.81
N ALA A 331 -35.06 -4.67 -5.19
CA ALA A 331 -34.07 -5.57 -5.75
C ALA A 331 -34.52 -6.11 -7.11
N TRP A 332 -33.56 -6.46 -7.98
CA TRP A 332 -33.82 -6.88 -9.35
C TRP A 332 -34.87 -8.02 -9.46
N ASN A 333 -34.80 -9.01 -8.62
CA ASN A 333 -35.71 -10.16 -8.61
C ASN A 333 -37.13 -9.85 -8.08
N ALA A 334 -37.31 -8.71 -7.46
CA ALA A 334 -38.58 -8.23 -6.89
C ALA A 334 -39.14 -6.99 -7.64
N SER A 335 -38.40 -6.46 -8.61
CA SER A 335 -38.74 -5.25 -9.35
C SER A 335 -39.82 -5.54 -10.40
N SER A 336 -40.77 -4.64 -10.50
CA SER A 336 -41.79 -4.69 -11.54
C SER A 336 -41.32 -4.11 -12.90
N VAL A 337 -40.19 -3.40 -12.90
CA VAL A 337 -39.55 -2.81 -14.06
C VAL A 337 -38.39 -3.62 -14.61
N ALA A 338 -37.91 -4.64 -13.85
CA ALA A 338 -36.88 -5.55 -14.28
C ALA A 338 -37.42 -6.77 -14.97
N HIS A 339 -36.88 -7.13 -16.14
CA HIS A 339 -37.29 -8.31 -16.92
C HIS A 339 -36.06 -9.18 -17.23
N ALA A 340 -36.27 -10.49 -17.42
CA ALA A 340 -35.19 -11.44 -17.72
C ALA A 340 -34.45 -11.11 -19.04
N SER A 341 -35.08 -10.39 -19.96
CA SER A 341 -34.51 -9.92 -21.22
C SER A 341 -33.70 -8.62 -21.12
N ASP A 342 -33.65 -7.99 -19.96
CA ASP A 342 -33.06 -6.66 -19.74
C ASP A 342 -31.52 -6.66 -19.62
N PHE A 343 -30.88 -7.74 -19.99
CA PHE A 343 -29.42 -7.78 -20.12
C PHE A 343 -28.89 -7.10 -21.39
N SER A 344 -29.78 -6.61 -22.25
CA SER A 344 -29.35 -5.60 -23.20
C SER A 344 -29.07 -4.31 -22.46
N LEU A 345 -27.90 -3.72 -22.72
CA LEU A 345 -27.49 -2.41 -22.16
C LEU A 345 -28.57 -1.32 -22.25
N ASP A 346 -29.53 -1.50 -23.17
CA ASP A 346 -30.61 -0.55 -23.41
C ASP A 346 -31.74 -0.62 -22.39
N ASN A 347 -31.90 -1.72 -21.69
CA ASN A 347 -33.01 -1.97 -20.78
C ASN A 347 -32.58 -2.20 -19.31
N LEU A 348 -31.27 -2.16 -19.00
CA LEU A 348 -30.81 -2.29 -17.63
C LEU A 348 -31.50 -1.23 -16.77
N CYS A 349 -32.31 -1.70 -15.85
CA CYS A 349 -32.92 -0.90 -14.79
C CYS A 349 -31.81 -0.45 -13.83
N LEU A 350 -30.92 0.39 -14.33
CA LEU A 350 -29.78 0.81 -13.56
C LEU A 350 -30.12 2.05 -12.76
N LEU A 351 -30.21 1.80 -11.56
CA LEU A 351 -29.53 2.43 -10.48
C LEU A 351 -29.70 3.91 -10.27
N TYR A 352 -30.19 4.06 -9.10
CA TYR A 352 -30.26 5.31 -8.39
C TYR A 352 -28.88 5.89 -8.02
N THR A 353 -27.82 5.07 -7.90
CA THR A 353 -26.54 5.52 -7.31
C THR A 353 -25.31 5.21 -8.13
N SER A 354 -25.40 4.50 -9.23
CA SER A 354 -24.24 4.26 -10.10
C SER A 354 -24.43 4.96 -11.43
N PRO A 355 -23.40 5.62 -11.97
CA PRO A 355 -23.50 6.15 -13.33
C PRO A 355 -23.78 5.01 -14.28
N SER A 356 -24.99 5.01 -14.86
CA SER A 356 -25.37 4.07 -15.90
C SER A 356 -24.40 4.21 -17.09
N PRO A 357 -24.05 3.12 -17.78
CA PRO A 357 -23.37 3.22 -19.07
C PRO A 357 -24.07 4.13 -20.07
N ARG A 358 -25.36 4.40 -19.90
CA ARG A 358 -26.11 5.39 -20.67
C ARG A 358 -25.82 6.83 -20.28
N ASP A 359 -25.58 7.10 -18.98
CA ASP A 359 -25.13 8.42 -18.54
C ASP A 359 -23.71 8.68 -19.05
N ALA A 360 -22.91 7.62 -19.22
CA ALA A 360 -21.62 7.68 -19.91
C ALA A 360 -21.78 7.97 -21.44
N GLY A 361 -22.92 7.66 -22.06
CA GLY A 361 -23.22 8.06 -23.45
C GLY A 361 -23.39 9.56 -23.61
N ALA A 362 -23.79 10.28 -22.55
CA ALA A 362 -23.79 11.74 -22.50
C ALA A 362 -22.37 12.30 -22.21
N SER A 363 -21.42 11.47 -21.82
CA SER A 363 -20.01 11.82 -21.62
C SER A 363 -19.13 11.43 -22.81
N ARG A 364 -19.54 11.78 -24.02
CA ARG A 364 -18.57 11.99 -25.09
C ARG A 364 -17.66 13.11 -24.57
N MET A 365 -16.51 12.72 -24.01
CA MET A 365 -15.47 13.70 -23.83
C MET A 365 -15.19 14.39 -25.15
N PRO A 366 -15.05 15.72 -25.16
CA PRO A 366 -14.59 16.41 -26.37
C PRO A 366 -13.28 15.76 -26.78
N SER A 367 -13.13 15.43 -28.03
CA SER A 367 -11.91 14.84 -28.61
C SER A 367 -10.74 15.83 -28.69
N SER A 368 -10.65 16.76 -27.75
CA SER A 368 -9.59 17.77 -27.67
C SER A 368 -9.38 18.21 -26.24
N ALA A 369 -8.48 17.53 -25.55
CA ALA A 369 -7.62 18.07 -24.52
C ALA A 369 -6.38 17.19 -24.37
#